data_9d5403398dc5c98f5c90a1ff171b7ba7
#
_entry.id   9d5403398dc5c98f5c90a1ff171b7ba7
#
_cell.length_a   1.000
_cell.length_b   1.000
_cell.length_c   1.000
_cell.angle_alpha   90.00
_cell.angle_beta   90.00
_cell.angle_gamma   90.00
#
_symmetry.space_group_name_H-M   'P 1'
#
loop_
_entity.id
_entity.type
_entity.pdbx_description
1 polymer ?
#
loop_
_entity_poly.entity_id
_entity_poly.type
_entity_poly.pdbx_seq_one_letter_code
_entity_poly.pdbx_strand_id
1 'polypeptide(L)'
;SGQLPKGFKPSDHYNARFHPRGLQMALVGASDAIHSVGISWEKISRKIMPDQVGVYASSVYGQVDGESLGGLLQGRWRGERTTAKQSALSLNSMPADFINAYILGSIGHSEAKTGACASFLYTLQSAVKDIRSGRRRIAIVGNSEAPITPEMSEGFSNMGALASDENLCKLDGSDIPDWKSASRPFAENCGFVLSEASQYIVLMDDSLAIELGADIHG
;
A
#
# COMPACT_ATOMS: atom_id res chain seq x y z
N SER A 1 13.16 2.36 5.34
CA SER A 1 11.75 2.36 5.77
C SER A 1 11.04 3.59 5.22
N GLY A 2 9.76 3.43 4.88
CA GLY A 2 8.89 4.53 4.49
C GLY A 2 8.70 5.48 5.69
N GLN A 3 8.80 6.78 5.46
CA GLN A 3 8.56 7.76 6.51
C GLN A 3 7.13 8.30 6.41
N LEU A 4 6.37 8.19 7.50
CA LEU A 4 5.09 8.87 7.61
C LEU A 4 5.32 10.38 7.83
N PRO A 5 4.39 11.24 7.37
CA PRO A 5 4.49 12.67 7.58
C PRO A 5 4.67 13.03 9.06
N LYS A 6 5.48 14.04 9.31
CA LYS A 6 5.72 14.52 10.68
C LYS A 6 4.41 14.99 11.31
N GLY A 7 4.04 14.42 12.45
CA GLY A 7 2.80 14.74 13.15
C GLY A 7 1.58 13.89 12.75
N PHE A 8 1.71 12.96 11.80
CA PHE A 8 0.64 12.03 11.47
C PHE A 8 0.24 11.17 12.68
N LYS A 9 -1.04 11.13 12.98
CA LYS A 9 -1.61 10.33 14.06
C LYS A 9 -2.72 9.44 13.49
N PRO A 10 -2.54 8.11 13.49
CA PRO A 10 -3.56 7.18 12.98
C PRO A 10 -4.93 7.32 13.65
N SER A 11 -4.95 7.64 14.94
CA SER A 11 -6.18 7.84 15.72
C SER A 11 -7.03 9.00 15.23
N ASP A 12 -6.48 9.93 14.46
CA ASP A 12 -7.25 11.04 13.87
C ASP A 12 -8.07 10.58 12.64
N HIS A 13 -7.72 9.41 12.08
CA HIS A 13 -8.38 8.83 10.91
C HIS A 13 -9.34 7.71 11.28
N TYR A 14 -9.00 6.85 12.23
CA TYR A 14 -9.86 5.75 12.66
C TYR A 14 -9.67 5.37 14.12
N ASN A 15 -10.77 5.04 14.76
CA ASN A 15 -10.77 4.65 16.17
C ASN A 15 -10.49 3.16 16.33
N ALA A 16 -9.22 2.80 16.42
CA ALA A 16 -8.77 1.44 16.71
C ALA A 16 -7.61 1.46 17.70
N ARG A 17 -7.49 0.37 18.45
CA ARG A 17 -6.35 0.17 19.36
C ARG A 17 -5.07 -0.16 18.60
N PHE A 18 -5.20 -0.84 17.47
CA PHE A 18 -4.12 -1.33 16.65
C PHE A 18 -4.01 -0.49 15.38
N HIS A 19 -2.80 -0.11 15.04
CA HIS A 19 -2.50 0.75 13.91
C HIS A 19 -1.39 0.12 13.05
N PRO A 20 -1.68 -0.97 12.31
CA PRO A 20 -0.68 -1.61 11.45
C PRO A 20 -0.04 -0.60 10.51
N ARG A 21 1.28 -0.70 10.37
CA ARG A 21 2.07 0.29 9.65
C ARG A 21 1.67 0.41 8.18
N GLY A 22 1.41 -0.71 7.51
CA GLY A 22 0.98 -0.70 6.11
C GLY A 22 -0.34 0.02 5.91
N LEU A 23 -1.29 -0.07 6.87
CA LEU A 23 -2.56 0.65 6.80
C LEU A 23 -2.38 2.15 7.05
N GLN A 24 -1.48 2.54 7.96
CA GLN A 24 -1.13 3.95 8.14
C GLN A 24 -0.56 4.54 6.85
N MET A 25 0.34 3.80 6.18
CA MET A 25 0.93 4.21 4.91
C MET A 25 -0.12 4.26 3.80
N ALA A 26 -1.09 3.32 3.78
CA ALA A 26 -2.19 3.32 2.81
C ALA A 26 -3.03 4.60 2.91
N LEU A 27 -3.38 5.02 4.12
CA LEU A 27 -4.14 6.25 4.34
C LEU A 27 -3.38 7.48 3.81
N VAL A 28 -2.09 7.58 4.11
CA VAL A 28 -1.27 8.71 3.66
C VAL A 28 -1.12 8.71 2.14
N GLY A 29 -0.71 7.58 1.54
CA GLY A 29 -0.46 7.50 0.10
C GLY A 29 -1.73 7.71 -0.73
N ALA A 30 -2.87 7.15 -0.30
CA ALA A 30 -4.13 7.37 -1.00
C ALA A 30 -4.65 8.82 -0.83
N SER A 31 -4.50 9.42 0.35
CA SER A 31 -4.84 10.83 0.57
C SER A 31 -4.03 11.74 -0.34
N ASP A 32 -2.72 11.51 -0.46
CA ASP A 32 -1.83 12.27 -1.32
C ASP A 32 -2.24 12.17 -2.79
N ALA A 33 -2.51 10.95 -3.27
CA ALA A 33 -2.99 10.72 -4.63
C ALA A 33 -4.33 11.43 -4.92
N ILE A 34 -5.26 11.41 -3.97
CA ILE A 34 -6.55 12.10 -4.12
C ILE A 34 -6.36 13.62 -4.14
N HIS A 35 -5.49 14.15 -3.31
CA HIS A 35 -5.17 15.59 -3.32
C HIS A 35 -4.50 16.03 -4.63
N SER A 36 -3.69 15.17 -5.24
CA SER A 36 -3.03 15.47 -6.52
C SER A 36 -3.98 15.72 -7.70
N VAL A 37 -5.25 15.31 -7.57
CA VAL A 37 -6.30 15.60 -8.55
C VAL A 37 -6.64 17.09 -8.63
N GLY A 38 -6.22 17.89 -7.63
CA GLY A 38 -6.48 19.33 -7.57
C GLY A 38 -7.92 19.72 -7.18
N ILE A 39 -8.77 18.72 -6.90
CA ILE A 39 -10.19 18.92 -6.55
C ILE A 39 -10.50 18.17 -5.27
N SER A 40 -11.27 18.78 -4.36
CA SER A 40 -11.67 18.10 -3.14
C SER A 40 -12.55 16.88 -3.42
N TRP A 41 -12.34 15.80 -2.66
CA TRP A 41 -13.17 14.59 -2.76
C TRP A 41 -14.66 14.88 -2.59
N GLU A 42 -15.01 15.82 -1.72
CA GLU A 42 -16.40 16.25 -1.54
C GLU A 42 -17.04 16.77 -2.84
N LYS A 43 -16.30 17.54 -3.64
CA LYS A 43 -16.78 18.04 -4.94
C LYS A 43 -16.96 16.90 -5.93
N ILE A 44 -16.03 15.95 -5.96
CA ILE A 44 -16.09 14.77 -6.82
C ILE A 44 -17.30 13.90 -6.46
N SER A 45 -17.44 13.55 -5.18
CA SER A 45 -18.50 12.64 -4.69
C SER A 45 -19.92 13.16 -4.89
N ARG A 46 -20.11 14.47 -5.00
CA ARG A 46 -21.44 15.06 -5.35
C ARG A 46 -21.84 14.87 -6.81
N LYS A 47 -20.90 14.51 -7.68
CA LYS A 47 -21.10 14.39 -9.13
C LYS A 47 -21.27 12.95 -9.60
N ILE A 48 -20.96 11.98 -8.77
CA ILE A 48 -20.96 10.57 -9.11
C ILE A 48 -21.69 9.74 -8.06
N MET A 49 -22.28 8.64 -8.49
CA MET A 49 -22.89 7.67 -7.57
C MET A 49 -21.81 6.81 -6.89
N PRO A 50 -22.05 6.33 -5.66
CA PRO A 50 -21.07 5.50 -4.95
C PRO A 50 -20.63 4.24 -5.73
N ASP A 51 -21.51 3.64 -6.50
CA ASP A 51 -21.21 2.48 -7.36
C ASP A 51 -20.30 2.80 -8.56
N GLN A 52 -20.14 4.10 -8.90
CA GLN A 52 -19.20 4.57 -9.93
C GLN A 52 -17.79 4.80 -9.40
N VAL A 53 -17.59 4.65 -8.07
CA VAL A 53 -16.30 4.75 -7.40
C VAL A 53 -15.73 3.35 -7.19
N GLY A 54 -14.44 3.15 -7.47
CA GLY A 54 -13.73 1.91 -7.15
C GLY A 54 -12.43 2.18 -6.41
N VAL A 55 -12.14 1.37 -5.41
CA VAL A 55 -10.83 1.31 -4.76
C VAL A 55 -10.22 -0.06 -5.04
N TYR A 56 -9.09 -0.05 -5.73
CA TYR A 56 -8.35 -1.22 -6.16
C TYR A 56 -7.01 -1.21 -5.43
N ALA A 57 -6.98 -1.76 -4.23
CA ALA A 57 -5.82 -1.68 -3.37
C ALA A 57 -5.62 -2.96 -2.57
N SER A 58 -4.38 -3.34 -2.40
CA SER A 58 -4.01 -4.54 -1.65
C SER A 58 -2.68 -4.37 -0.91
N SER A 59 -2.38 -5.34 -0.07
CA SER A 59 -1.05 -5.62 0.44
C SER A 59 -0.76 -7.10 0.18
N VAL A 60 0.44 -7.42 -0.30
CA VAL A 60 0.79 -8.80 -0.69
C VAL A 60 0.79 -9.74 0.52
N TYR A 61 1.39 -9.29 1.61
CA TYR A 61 1.50 -10.07 2.84
C TYR A 61 0.41 -9.73 3.86
N GLY A 62 -0.48 -8.78 3.53
CA GLY A 62 -1.34 -8.18 4.54
C GLY A 62 -0.52 -7.38 5.56
N GLN A 63 -1.03 -7.27 6.75
CA GLN A 63 -0.33 -6.58 7.83
C GLN A 63 0.33 -7.61 8.73
N VAL A 64 1.67 -7.65 8.74
CA VAL A 64 2.47 -8.70 9.42
C VAL A 64 3.22 -8.18 10.66
N ASP A 65 3.09 -6.90 10.98
CA ASP A 65 3.73 -6.30 12.16
C ASP A 65 3.10 -6.71 13.50
N GLY A 66 3.66 -6.21 14.60
CA GLY A 66 3.19 -6.50 15.95
C GLY A 66 1.77 -6.00 16.25
N GLU A 67 1.27 -5.02 15.50
CA GLU A 67 -0.08 -4.46 15.65
C GLU A 67 -1.16 -5.32 14.97
N SER A 68 -0.76 -6.32 14.18
CA SER A 68 -1.64 -7.15 13.38
C SER A 68 -1.29 -8.64 13.49
N LEU A 69 -1.08 -9.33 12.37
CA LEU A 69 -0.86 -10.78 12.34
C LEU A 69 0.35 -11.22 13.17
N GLY A 70 1.45 -10.48 13.12
CA GLY A 70 2.64 -10.76 13.94
C GLY A 70 2.32 -10.74 15.43
N GLY A 71 1.60 -9.72 15.89
CA GLY A 71 1.14 -9.64 17.28
C GLY A 71 0.15 -10.73 17.67
N LEU A 72 -0.76 -11.11 16.75
CA LEU A 72 -1.70 -12.21 16.99
C LEU A 72 -0.99 -13.56 17.17
N LEU A 73 -0.03 -13.86 16.32
CA LEU A 73 0.70 -15.14 16.34
C LEU A 73 1.70 -15.24 17.50
N GLN A 74 2.39 -14.15 17.82
CA GLN A 74 3.46 -14.14 18.80
C GLN A 74 3.02 -13.70 20.19
N GLY A 75 1.96 -12.90 20.29
CA GLY A 75 1.50 -12.29 21.53
C GLY A 75 1.21 -13.34 22.61
N ARG A 76 0.60 -14.46 22.23
CA ARG A 76 0.31 -15.55 23.18
C ARG A 76 1.59 -16.14 23.80
N TRP A 77 2.65 -16.28 23.02
CA TRP A 77 3.95 -16.78 23.49
C TRP A 77 4.66 -15.79 24.41
N ARG A 78 4.35 -14.49 24.26
CA ARG A 78 4.88 -13.41 25.10
C ARG A 78 4.00 -13.11 26.30
N GLY A 79 2.89 -13.83 26.51
CA GLY A 79 1.92 -13.54 27.59
C GLY A 79 1.08 -12.28 27.34
N GLU A 80 1.04 -11.77 26.12
CA GLU A 80 0.28 -10.59 25.73
C GLU A 80 -1.17 -10.94 25.38
N ARG A 81 -2.06 -9.98 25.58
CA ARG A 81 -3.47 -10.15 25.19
C ARG A 81 -3.65 -9.93 23.70
N THR A 82 -4.11 -10.95 23.00
CA THR A 82 -4.46 -10.89 21.58
C THR A 82 -5.97 -10.65 21.36
N THR A 83 -6.35 -10.18 20.19
CA THR A 83 -7.76 -9.98 19.82
C THR A 83 -8.02 -10.35 18.36
N ALA A 84 -9.31 -10.65 18.05
CA ALA A 84 -9.76 -10.89 16.68
C ALA A 84 -9.54 -9.69 15.72
N LYS A 85 -9.44 -8.47 16.25
CA LYS A 85 -9.15 -7.28 15.44
C LYS A 85 -7.79 -7.37 14.74
N GLN A 86 -6.78 -7.95 15.39
CA GLN A 86 -5.46 -8.15 14.79
C GLN A 86 -5.53 -9.07 13.56
N SER A 87 -6.41 -10.09 13.59
CA SER A 87 -6.66 -10.95 12.42
C SER A 87 -7.38 -10.17 11.30
N ALA A 88 -8.45 -9.46 11.62
CA ALA A 88 -9.20 -8.69 10.63
C ALA A 88 -8.34 -7.63 9.94
N LEU A 89 -7.54 -6.88 10.72
CA LEU A 89 -6.65 -5.84 10.18
C LEU A 89 -5.50 -6.41 9.32
N SER A 90 -5.20 -7.71 9.42
CA SER A 90 -4.13 -8.33 8.65
C SER A 90 -4.52 -8.74 7.23
N LEU A 91 -5.79 -8.64 6.85
CA LEU A 91 -6.25 -9.08 5.53
C LEU A 91 -5.61 -8.26 4.40
N ASN A 92 -5.34 -8.93 3.29
CA ASN A 92 -4.75 -8.31 2.09
C ASN A 92 -5.65 -7.21 1.48
N SER A 93 -6.96 -7.28 1.71
CA SER A 93 -7.95 -6.30 1.24
C SER A 93 -8.06 -5.04 2.11
N MET A 94 -7.52 -5.06 3.32
CA MET A 94 -7.69 -3.95 4.26
C MET A 94 -7.29 -2.58 3.71
N PRO A 95 -6.24 -2.41 2.89
CA PRO A 95 -5.96 -1.12 2.29
C PRO A 95 -7.14 -0.52 1.52
N ALA A 96 -7.85 -1.33 0.70
CA ALA A 96 -9.02 -0.85 -0.05
C ALA A 96 -10.18 -0.47 0.88
N ASP A 97 -10.44 -1.30 1.88
CA ASP A 97 -11.52 -1.08 2.85
C ASP A 97 -11.25 0.17 3.70
N PHE A 98 -9.99 0.38 4.12
CA PHE A 98 -9.58 1.57 4.88
C PHE A 98 -9.71 2.85 4.07
N ILE A 99 -9.32 2.85 2.80
CA ILE A 99 -9.46 4.02 1.92
C ILE A 99 -10.94 4.36 1.75
N ASN A 100 -11.80 3.37 1.45
CA ASN A 100 -13.23 3.58 1.33
C ASN A 100 -13.83 4.13 2.63
N ALA A 101 -13.51 3.53 3.78
CA ALA A 101 -14.11 3.88 5.06
C ALA A 101 -13.63 5.22 5.62
N TYR A 102 -12.32 5.49 5.54
CA TYR A 102 -11.70 6.57 6.30
C TYR A 102 -11.22 7.76 5.48
N ILE A 103 -11.13 7.61 4.15
CA ILE A 103 -10.78 8.73 3.26
C ILE A 103 -11.99 9.14 2.44
N LEU A 104 -12.66 8.19 1.78
CA LEU A 104 -13.74 8.50 0.85
C LEU A 104 -15.09 8.62 1.53
N GLY A 105 -15.29 7.95 2.67
CA GLY A 105 -16.62 7.80 3.27
C GLY A 105 -17.62 7.15 2.30
N SER A 106 -17.14 6.23 1.46
CA SER A 106 -17.88 5.63 0.35
C SER A 106 -18.19 4.16 0.62
N ILE A 107 -19.30 3.70 0.06
CA ILE A 107 -19.68 2.30 -0.04
C ILE A 107 -19.46 1.76 -1.47
N GLY A 108 -18.57 2.40 -2.22
CA GLY A 108 -18.22 2.00 -3.58
C GLY A 108 -17.54 0.63 -3.65
N HIS A 109 -17.07 0.31 -4.85
CA HIS A 109 -16.41 -0.96 -5.09
C HIS A 109 -15.06 -1.06 -4.38
N SER A 110 -14.82 -2.17 -3.71
CA SER A 110 -13.54 -2.55 -3.09
C SER A 110 -13.01 -3.80 -3.78
N GLU A 111 -11.79 -3.76 -4.28
CA GLU A 111 -11.14 -4.93 -4.88
C GLU A 111 -9.67 -5.01 -4.44
N ALA A 112 -9.25 -6.22 -4.06
CA ALA A 112 -7.86 -6.54 -3.77
C ALA A 112 -7.44 -7.73 -4.61
N LYS A 113 -6.42 -7.55 -5.45
CA LYS A 113 -5.76 -8.64 -6.17
C LYS A 113 -4.33 -8.77 -5.69
N THR A 114 -3.92 -10.01 -5.48
CA THR A 114 -2.55 -10.34 -5.12
C THR A 114 -1.94 -11.23 -6.20
N GLY A 115 -0.71 -10.95 -6.53
CA GLY A 115 0.10 -11.67 -7.50
C GLY A 115 1.57 -11.45 -7.17
N ALA A 116 1.92 -11.63 -5.89
CA ALA A 116 3.25 -11.31 -5.37
C ALA A 116 3.68 -9.89 -5.79
N CYS A 117 4.90 -9.72 -6.27
CA CYS A 117 5.46 -8.40 -6.67
C CYS A 117 4.68 -7.71 -7.81
N ALA A 118 3.85 -8.46 -8.55
CA ALA A 118 3.02 -7.93 -9.64
C ALA A 118 1.61 -7.46 -9.20
N SER A 119 1.29 -7.48 -7.90
CA SER A 119 -0.05 -7.17 -7.38
C SER A 119 -0.59 -5.83 -7.86
N PHE A 120 0.24 -4.78 -7.87
CA PHE A 120 -0.16 -3.47 -8.39
C PHE A 120 -0.62 -3.53 -9.85
N LEU A 121 0.07 -4.29 -10.70
CA LEU A 121 -0.30 -4.40 -12.12
C LEU A 121 -1.63 -5.10 -12.31
N TYR A 122 -1.97 -6.08 -11.49
CA TYR A 122 -3.27 -6.75 -11.54
C TYR A 122 -4.41 -5.88 -11.06
N THR A 123 -4.20 -5.11 -10.00
CA THR A 123 -5.20 -4.13 -9.53
C THR A 123 -5.38 -3.01 -10.55
N LEU A 124 -4.30 -2.49 -11.13
CA LEU A 124 -4.33 -1.49 -12.19
C LEU A 124 -5.10 -1.99 -13.43
N GLN A 125 -4.82 -3.23 -13.88
CA GLN A 125 -5.55 -3.83 -15.00
C GLN A 125 -7.05 -3.89 -14.74
N SER A 126 -7.48 -4.26 -13.53
CA SER A 126 -8.89 -4.29 -13.16
C SER A 126 -9.53 -2.91 -13.21
N ALA A 127 -8.90 -1.92 -12.61
CA ALA A 127 -9.38 -0.55 -12.60
C ALA A 127 -9.53 0.02 -14.01
N VAL A 128 -8.51 -0.14 -14.87
CA VAL A 128 -8.54 0.29 -16.27
C VAL A 128 -9.69 -0.38 -17.03
N LYS A 129 -9.90 -1.69 -16.82
CA LYS A 129 -10.98 -2.44 -17.46
C LYS A 129 -12.35 -1.92 -17.01
N ASP A 130 -12.51 -1.59 -15.74
CA ASP A 130 -13.77 -1.10 -15.21
C ASP A 130 -14.10 0.32 -15.66
N ILE A 131 -13.09 1.21 -15.76
CA ILE A 131 -13.28 2.54 -16.36
C ILE A 131 -13.61 2.43 -17.83
N ARG A 132 -12.83 1.66 -18.60
CA ARG A 132 -13.08 1.49 -20.05
C ARG A 132 -14.44 0.88 -20.39
N SER A 133 -14.96 0.03 -19.52
CA SER A 133 -16.30 -0.56 -19.68
C SER A 133 -17.44 0.32 -19.16
N GLY A 134 -17.15 1.50 -18.61
CA GLY A 134 -18.13 2.42 -18.03
C GLY A 134 -18.70 1.96 -16.69
N ARG A 135 -18.19 0.89 -16.09
CA ARG A 135 -18.65 0.41 -14.78
C ARG A 135 -18.24 1.34 -13.66
N ARG A 136 -17.11 2.00 -13.79
CA ARG A 136 -16.60 2.99 -12.83
C ARG A 136 -16.22 4.26 -13.59
N ARG A 137 -16.37 5.38 -12.93
CA ARG A 137 -15.95 6.68 -13.46
C ARG A 137 -14.66 7.18 -12.82
N ILE A 138 -14.39 6.73 -11.59
CA ILE A 138 -13.15 7.02 -10.86
C ILE A 138 -12.65 5.77 -10.15
N ALA A 139 -11.35 5.56 -10.13
CA ALA A 139 -10.70 4.48 -9.42
C ALA A 139 -9.46 4.98 -8.70
N ILE A 140 -9.36 4.66 -7.42
CA ILE A 140 -8.14 4.81 -6.62
C ILE A 140 -7.41 3.47 -6.68
N VAL A 141 -6.19 3.47 -7.18
CA VAL A 141 -5.42 2.24 -7.43
C VAL A 141 -4.08 2.32 -6.74
N GLY A 142 -3.72 1.30 -5.99
CA GLY A 142 -2.42 1.28 -5.34
C GLY A 142 -2.13 0.07 -4.48
N ASN A 143 -0.95 0.07 -3.91
CA ASN A 143 -0.51 -0.89 -2.91
C ASN A 143 0.22 -0.20 -1.77
N SER A 144 0.17 -0.82 -0.60
CA SER A 144 0.93 -0.40 0.58
C SER A 144 1.58 -1.60 1.21
N GLU A 145 2.90 -1.56 1.31
CA GLU A 145 3.69 -2.66 1.85
C GLU A 145 4.61 -2.17 2.98
N ALA A 146 4.57 -2.84 4.10
CA ALA A 146 5.45 -2.60 5.24
C ALA A 146 6.06 -3.93 5.72
N PRO A 147 6.87 -4.62 4.89
CA PRO A 147 7.35 -5.96 5.15
C PRO A 147 8.65 -6.01 5.98
N ILE A 148 9.10 -4.89 6.55
CA ILE A 148 10.34 -4.89 7.33
C ILE A 148 10.07 -5.45 8.73
N THR A 149 9.92 -6.76 8.79
CA THR A 149 9.82 -7.54 10.03
C THR A 149 10.87 -8.64 10.04
N PRO A 150 11.24 -9.17 11.22
CA PRO A 150 12.22 -10.27 11.29
C PRO A 150 11.81 -11.48 10.45
N GLU A 151 10.53 -11.86 10.48
CA GLU A 151 10.00 -13.03 9.77
C GLU A 151 10.12 -12.88 8.26
N MET A 152 9.82 -11.69 7.74
CA MET A 152 9.93 -11.41 6.31
C MET A 152 11.40 -11.34 5.86
N SER A 153 12.24 -10.72 6.68
CA SER A 153 13.68 -10.67 6.42
C SER A 153 14.30 -12.07 6.40
N GLU A 154 13.93 -12.93 7.37
CA GLU A 154 14.38 -14.32 7.41
C GLU A 154 13.90 -15.11 6.18
N GLY A 155 12.62 -15.00 5.84
CA GLY A 155 12.05 -15.68 4.67
C GLY A 155 12.78 -15.35 3.37
N PHE A 156 13.01 -14.07 3.10
CA PHE A 156 13.73 -13.63 1.90
C PHE A 156 15.23 -13.94 1.94
N SER A 157 15.84 -13.93 3.13
CA SER A 157 17.22 -14.34 3.31
C SER A 157 17.41 -15.82 2.97
N ASN A 158 16.51 -16.68 3.47
CA ASN A 158 16.54 -18.12 3.19
C ASN A 158 16.30 -18.47 1.71
N MET A 159 15.63 -17.57 0.97
CA MET A 159 15.50 -17.69 -0.50
C MET A 159 16.78 -17.27 -1.24
N GLY A 160 17.77 -16.68 -0.57
CA GLY A 160 18.95 -16.12 -1.20
C GLY A 160 18.64 -14.90 -2.09
N ALA A 161 17.51 -14.21 -1.83
CA ALA A 161 17.03 -13.13 -2.69
C ALA A 161 17.52 -11.74 -2.24
N LEU A 162 17.96 -11.62 -0.99
CA LEU A 162 18.44 -10.33 -0.46
C LEU A 162 19.92 -10.09 -0.77
N ALA A 163 20.24 -8.83 -1.03
CA ALA A 163 21.63 -8.38 -0.99
C ALA A 163 22.21 -8.63 0.42
N SER A 164 23.46 -9.08 0.48
CA SER A 164 24.20 -9.30 1.72
C SER A 164 25.48 -8.49 1.75
N ASP A 165 26.04 -8.28 2.94
CA ASP A 165 27.30 -7.57 3.10
C ASP A 165 28.39 -8.20 2.23
N GLU A 166 28.54 -9.51 2.29
CA GLU A 166 29.52 -10.26 1.53
C GLU A 166 29.36 -10.05 0.01
N ASN A 167 28.13 -10.17 -0.49
CA ASN A 167 27.84 -10.05 -1.91
C ASN A 167 28.01 -8.61 -2.39
N LEU A 168 27.67 -7.60 -1.57
CA LEU A 168 27.91 -6.19 -1.89
C LEU A 168 29.39 -5.88 -1.95
N CYS A 169 30.17 -6.33 -0.94
CA CYS A 169 31.63 -6.15 -0.94
C CYS A 169 32.29 -6.79 -2.17
N LYS A 170 31.87 -8.01 -2.52
CA LYS A 170 32.38 -8.72 -3.70
C LYS A 170 32.02 -7.99 -5.00
N LEU A 171 30.79 -7.49 -5.11
CA LEU A 171 30.31 -6.77 -6.30
C LEU A 171 31.04 -5.44 -6.48
N ASP A 172 31.28 -4.71 -5.39
CA ASP A 172 31.88 -3.38 -5.42
C ASP A 172 33.43 -3.39 -5.31
N GLY A 173 34.02 -4.57 -5.08
CA GLY A 173 35.48 -4.68 -4.86
C GLY A 173 35.94 -3.94 -3.61
N SER A 174 35.13 -3.91 -2.55
CA SER A 174 35.35 -3.17 -1.30
C SER A 174 35.27 -4.08 -0.10
N ASP A 175 35.98 -3.77 0.97
CA ASP A 175 35.88 -4.49 2.24
C ASP A 175 34.71 -3.99 3.13
N ILE A 176 34.07 -2.89 2.73
CA ILE A 176 32.93 -2.29 3.47
C ILE A 176 31.74 -2.20 2.53
N PRO A 177 30.57 -2.77 2.94
CA PRO A 177 29.37 -2.75 2.10
C PRO A 177 28.77 -1.33 2.02
N ASP A 178 28.49 -0.86 0.79
CA ASP A 178 27.76 0.39 0.58
C ASP A 178 26.25 0.14 0.42
N TRP A 179 25.54 0.12 1.55
CA TRP A 179 24.09 -0.05 1.58
C TRP A 179 23.30 1.09 0.92
N LYS A 180 23.90 2.27 0.73
CA LYS A 180 23.22 3.39 0.06
C LYS A 180 23.06 3.14 -1.42
N SER A 181 24.00 2.42 -2.02
CA SER A 181 23.96 2.03 -3.44
C SER A 181 23.52 0.57 -3.66
N ALA A 182 23.05 -0.13 -2.65
CA ALA A 182 22.67 -1.55 -2.75
C ALA A 182 21.45 -1.81 -3.66
N SER A 183 20.49 -0.88 -3.72
CA SER A 183 19.32 -0.98 -4.59
C SER A 183 19.66 -0.46 -6.00
N ARG A 184 19.87 -1.38 -6.94
CA ARG A 184 20.35 -1.11 -8.30
C ARG A 184 19.46 -1.77 -9.35
N PRO A 185 18.19 -1.33 -9.52
CA PRO A 185 17.20 -2.07 -10.32
C PRO A 185 17.54 -2.22 -11.80
N PHE A 186 18.42 -1.36 -12.36
CA PHE A 186 18.81 -1.39 -13.78
C PHE A 186 20.31 -1.54 -13.99
N ALA A 187 21.04 -1.98 -12.97
CA ALA A 187 22.48 -2.18 -13.00
C ALA A 187 22.83 -3.56 -12.44
N GLU A 188 24.11 -3.92 -12.53
CA GLU A 188 24.62 -5.13 -11.89
C GLU A 188 24.36 -5.07 -10.38
N ASN A 189 23.75 -6.12 -9.84
CA ASN A 189 23.33 -6.19 -8.45
C ASN A 189 23.51 -7.61 -7.89
N CYS A 190 23.44 -7.74 -6.58
CA CYS A 190 23.59 -9.02 -5.88
C CYS A 190 22.36 -9.46 -5.09
N GLY A 191 21.20 -8.92 -5.40
CA GLY A 191 19.95 -9.16 -4.74
C GLY A 191 19.16 -7.87 -4.52
N PHE A 192 18.00 -7.95 -3.91
CA PHE A 192 17.19 -6.77 -3.61
C PHE A 192 17.29 -6.37 -2.13
N VAL A 193 16.84 -5.16 -1.83
CA VAL A 193 16.76 -4.62 -0.46
C VAL A 193 15.29 -4.48 -0.09
N LEU A 194 14.88 -5.06 1.05
CA LEU A 194 13.53 -4.88 1.56
C LEU A 194 13.28 -3.42 1.89
N SER A 195 12.14 -2.91 1.44
CA SER A 195 11.70 -1.55 1.75
C SER A 195 10.21 -1.50 2.04
N GLU A 196 9.78 -0.38 2.61
CA GLU A 196 8.38 -0.04 2.80
C GLU A 196 8.00 1.01 1.76
N ALA A 197 6.83 0.84 1.16
CA ALA A 197 6.30 1.80 0.20
C ALA A 197 4.77 1.83 0.22
N SER A 198 4.23 2.98 -0.11
CA SER A 198 2.80 3.18 -0.37
C SER A 198 2.67 4.07 -1.60
N GLN A 199 2.13 3.51 -2.68
CA GLN A 199 2.00 4.20 -3.95
C GLN A 199 0.57 4.07 -4.46
N TYR A 200 -0.04 5.20 -4.75
CA TYR A 200 -1.41 5.28 -5.25
C TYR A 200 -1.49 6.24 -6.43
N ILE A 201 -2.41 5.93 -7.33
CA ILE A 201 -2.81 6.79 -8.44
C ILE A 201 -4.34 6.89 -8.46
N VAL A 202 -4.85 7.98 -9.01
CA VAL A 202 -6.27 8.17 -9.30
C VAL A 202 -6.46 8.09 -10.81
N LEU A 203 -7.32 7.17 -11.25
CA LEU A 203 -7.78 7.08 -12.63
C LEU A 203 -9.20 7.63 -12.71
N MET A 204 -9.49 8.37 -13.76
CA MET A 204 -10.79 8.96 -13.99
C MET A 204 -11.18 8.85 -15.46
N ASP A 205 -12.47 8.71 -15.78
CA ASP A 205 -12.91 8.82 -17.17
C ASP A 205 -12.72 10.25 -17.67
N ASP A 206 -12.38 10.39 -18.95
CA ASP A 206 -12.02 11.67 -19.56
C ASP A 206 -13.12 12.72 -19.40
N SER A 207 -14.38 12.31 -19.55
CA SER A 207 -15.51 13.24 -19.47
C SER A 207 -15.68 13.80 -18.06
N LEU A 208 -15.49 12.98 -17.03
CA LEU A 208 -15.55 13.42 -15.64
C LEU A 208 -14.36 14.31 -15.29
N ALA A 209 -13.16 13.94 -15.73
CA ALA A 209 -11.96 14.72 -15.48
C ALA A 209 -12.08 16.15 -16.03
N ILE A 210 -12.55 16.27 -17.27
CA ILE A 210 -12.77 17.56 -17.95
C ILE A 210 -13.90 18.35 -17.28
N GLU A 211 -15.05 17.71 -17.00
CA GLU A 211 -16.19 18.34 -16.33
C GLU A 211 -15.81 18.96 -14.99
N LEU A 212 -14.99 18.27 -14.22
CA LEU A 212 -14.55 18.69 -12.90
C LEU A 212 -13.41 19.71 -12.95
N GLY A 213 -12.67 19.78 -14.06
CA GLY A 213 -11.43 20.56 -14.17
C GLY A 213 -10.31 19.94 -13.32
N ALA A 214 -10.15 18.61 -13.42
CA ALA A 214 -9.14 17.89 -12.67
C ALA A 214 -7.73 18.16 -13.23
N ASP A 215 -6.73 18.12 -12.36
CA ASP A 215 -5.33 18.14 -12.76
C ASP A 215 -4.97 16.78 -13.38
N ILE A 216 -4.66 16.80 -14.68
CA ILE A 216 -4.33 15.59 -15.45
C ILE A 216 -2.82 15.48 -15.55
N HIS A 217 -2.25 14.40 -15.03
CA HIS A 217 -0.81 14.17 -15.00
C HIS A 217 -0.31 13.23 -16.11
N GLY A 218 -1.21 12.50 -16.75
CA GLY A 218 -0.88 11.60 -17.84
C GLY A 218 -2.08 10.84 -18.42
#